data_766e8f31400b53212373fe31d75cef6a
#
_entry.id   766e8f31400b53212373fe31d75cef6a
#
_cell.length_a   1.000
_cell.length_b   1.000
_cell.length_c   1.000
_cell.angle_alpha   90.00
_cell.angle_beta   90.00
_cell.angle_gamma   90.00
#
_symmetry.space_group_name_H-M   'P 1'
#
loop_
_entity.id
_entity.type
_entity.pdbx_description
1 polymer ?
#
loop_
_entity_poly.entity_id
_entity_poly.type
_entity_poly.pdbx_seq_one_letter_code
_entity_poly.pdbx_strand_id
1 'polypeptide(L)'
;GMRIILDAVVNHTSTSTLVLSASGAMGNPDSAFRKFYTFDEEGDYVSWKGIRSLPKLDFASEQVQDAVYRAEDAILRYWMRPPYQIDGWRFDVIHMLGERGTAEGNPGHVRAIRHTLKQENLDAYVLGEHFFEASQWLQGDQEDGAMNYYGFAHPIRAFLAGQDIAYHPIKISAAELDTWLKLARAHVPFKNQLAQFNLLDSHDTARFLHLLGEDRSRMMLAATLLLTYIGTPSIYYGDEVGLSGGNDPDCRRCFPWDSTTWDHVLHEHYRRLTQIRRQRPSLRRGDIQTLYAGAHSYVFARTLQSDQVVVACNRHPSEPRTISLPLWQTASPASRFTDAFNGDKFEVVKGQLQLTIPASSARVLLSS
;
A
#
# COMPACT_ATOMS: atom_id res chain seq x y z
N GLY A 1 -13.70 -7.54 -15.77
CA GLY A 1 -12.44 -8.26 -15.85
C GLY A 1 -11.51 -7.82 -14.74
N MET A 2 -10.38 -8.49 -14.59
CA MET A 2 -9.29 -8.06 -13.74
C MET A 2 -8.54 -6.89 -14.39
N ARG A 3 -7.97 -6.02 -13.59
CA ARG A 3 -7.02 -4.99 -14.04
C ARG A 3 -5.59 -5.46 -13.75
N ILE A 4 -4.65 -5.01 -14.58
CA ILE A 4 -3.24 -5.41 -14.50
C ILE A 4 -2.38 -4.18 -14.30
N ILE A 5 -1.51 -4.22 -13.30
CA ILE A 5 -0.44 -3.24 -13.07
C ILE A 5 0.89 -3.99 -13.19
N LEU A 6 1.81 -3.46 -13.99
CA LEU A 6 3.17 -3.99 -14.05
C LEU A 6 4.13 -3.20 -13.17
N ASP A 7 5.25 -3.81 -12.83
CA ASP A 7 6.34 -3.17 -12.10
C ASP A 7 7.34 -2.52 -13.07
N ALA A 8 7.56 -1.22 -12.90
CA ALA A 8 8.49 -0.42 -13.70
C ALA A 8 9.77 -0.19 -12.90
N VAL A 9 10.75 -1.05 -13.08
CA VAL A 9 12.11 -0.87 -12.55
C VAL A 9 12.89 0.01 -13.53
N VAL A 10 12.67 1.32 -13.47
CA VAL A 10 13.24 2.30 -14.40
C VAL A 10 14.25 3.25 -13.75
N ASN A 11 14.55 3.08 -12.47
CA ASN A 11 15.61 3.85 -11.81
C ASN A 11 17.01 3.30 -12.14
N HIS A 12 17.12 2.00 -12.35
CA HIS A 12 18.39 1.30 -12.59
C HIS A 12 18.16 0.10 -13.50
N THR A 13 19.25 -0.44 -14.02
CA THR A 13 19.26 -1.66 -14.82
C THR A 13 20.07 -2.75 -14.12
N SER A 14 20.19 -3.93 -14.74
CA SER A 14 21.12 -4.97 -14.29
C SER A 14 22.39 -4.98 -15.16
N THR A 15 23.53 -5.28 -14.58
CA THR A 15 24.79 -5.53 -15.33
C THR A 15 24.73 -6.77 -16.23
N SER A 16 23.76 -7.65 -16.01
CA SER A 16 23.57 -8.87 -16.82
C SER A 16 22.69 -8.68 -18.06
N THR A 17 22.11 -7.49 -18.28
CA THR A 17 21.31 -7.23 -19.48
C THR A 17 22.19 -6.99 -20.69
N LEU A 18 21.96 -7.74 -21.77
CA LEU A 18 22.75 -7.69 -23.01
C LEU A 18 22.70 -6.31 -23.71
N VAL A 19 21.63 -5.56 -23.55
CA VAL A 19 21.38 -4.29 -24.26
C VAL A 19 21.92 -3.08 -23.49
N LEU A 20 21.96 -3.17 -22.16
CA LEU A 20 22.34 -2.10 -21.27
C LEU A 20 23.47 -2.53 -20.34
N SER A 21 24.37 -3.42 -20.81
CA SER A 21 25.50 -3.78 -19.98
C SER A 21 26.35 -2.53 -19.74
N ALA A 22 26.27 -2.00 -18.52
CA ALA A 22 27.23 -1.01 -18.07
C ALA A 22 28.66 -1.47 -18.33
N SER A 23 28.90 -2.79 -18.35
CA SER A 23 30.17 -3.38 -18.75
C SER A 23 30.53 -3.08 -20.23
N GLY A 24 29.58 -3.15 -21.15
CA GLY A 24 29.81 -2.74 -22.54
C GLY A 24 30.03 -1.23 -22.68
N ALA A 25 29.26 -0.42 -21.92
CA ALA A 25 29.41 1.04 -21.88
C ALA A 25 30.66 1.50 -21.09
N MET A 26 31.07 0.78 -20.04
CA MET A 26 32.31 1.03 -19.30
C MET A 26 33.55 0.80 -20.17
N GLY A 27 33.60 -0.33 -20.83
CA GLY A 27 34.76 -0.71 -21.67
C GLY A 27 34.84 0.01 -23.02
N ASN A 28 33.78 0.68 -23.48
CA ASN A 28 33.70 1.35 -24.76
C ASN A 28 33.14 2.77 -24.62
N PRO A 29 33.99 3.81 -24.64
CA PRO A 29 33.56 5.21 -24.60
C PRO A 29 32.62 5.62 -25.75
N ASP A 30 32.68 4.93 -26.88
CA ASP A 30 31.85 5.18 -28.04
C ASP A 30 30.53 4.39 -28.04
N SER A 31 30.24 3.65 -27.01
CA SER A 31 29.00 2.90 -26.91
C SER A 31 27.77 3.83 -26.95
N ALA A 32 26.79 3.49 -27.78
CA ALA A 32 25.51 4.21 -27.85
C ALA A 32 24.79 4.27 -26.50
N PHE A 33 25.03 3.29 -25.63
CA PHE A 33 24.42 3.22 -24.30
C PHE A 33 25.19 3.96 -23.22
N ARG A 34 26.36 4.54 -23.50
CA ARG A 34 27.13 5.27 -22.51
C ARG A 34 26.35 6.46 -21.95
N LYS A 35 25.54 7.11 -22.77
CA LYS A 35 24.68 8.23 -22.38
C LYS A 35 23.47 7.85 -21.48
N PHE A 36 23.29 6.55 -21.26
CA PHE A 36 22.24 6.08 -20.34
C PHE A 36 22.65 6.14 -18.87
N TYR A 37 23.97 6.33 -18.61
CA TYR A 37 24.53 6.27 -17.27
C TYR A 37 25.43 7.47 -17.00
N THR A 38 25.55 7.82 -15.72
CA THR A 38 26.55 8.78 -15.24
C THR A 38 27.83 8.03 -14.91
N PHE A 39 28.98 8.53 -15.39
CA PHE A 39 30.30 8.01 -15.08
C PHE A 39 31.10 9.05 -14.30
N ASP A 40 31.87 8.61 -13.31
CA ASP A 40 32.83 9.43 -12.56
C ASP A 40 34.14 9.66 -13.34
N GLU A 41 35.08 10.39 -12.72
CA GLU A 41 36.39 10.71 -13.31
C GLU A 41 37.26 9.47 -13.51
N GLU A 42 37.07 8.42 -12.70
CA GLU A 42 37.75 7.14 -12.78
C GLU A 42 37.16 6.22 -13.86
N GLY A 43 36.03 6.61 -14.46
CA GLY A 43 35.32 5.86 -15.48
C GLY A 43 34.36 4.80 -14.94
N ASP A 44 34.10 4.80 -13.64
CA ASP A 44 33.11 3.96 -13.01
C ASP A 44 31.71 4.58 -13.12
N TYR A 45 30.66 3.75 -13.24
CA TYR A 45 29.28 4.23 -13.29
C TYR A 45 28.67 4.38 -11.89
N VAL A 46 27.78 5.36 -11.78
CA VAL A 46 26.96 5.51 -10.58
C VAL A 46 25.96 4.36 -10.48
N SER A 47 25.88 3.72 -9.32
CA SER A 47 24.97 2.59 -9.06
C SER A 47 23.96 2.93 -7.96
N TRP A 48 22.81 2.25 -7.95
CA TRP A 48 21.80 2.42 -6.91
C TRP A 48 22.35 1.99 -5.55
N LYS A 49 22.39 2.95 -4.59
CA LYS A 49 22.94 2.75 -3.24
C LYS A 49 24.33 2.09 -3.20
N GLY A 50 25.15 2.28 -4.23
CA GLY A 50 26.48 1.67 -4.31
C GLY A 50 26.48 0.18 -4.71
N ILE A 51 25.35 -0.39 -5.05
CA ILE A 51 25.22 -1.80 -5.48
C ILE A 51 25.67 -1.90 -6.93
N ARG A 52 26.88 -2.40 -7.17
CA ARG A 52 27.54 -2.46 -8.48
C ARG A 52 26.73 -3.20 -9.57
N SER A 53 25.91 -4.18 -9.18
CA SER A 53 25.05 -4.90 -10.13
C SER A 53 23.83 -4.11 -10.61
N LEU A 54 23.58 -2.91 -10.05
CA LEU A 54 22.40 -2.08 -10.32
C LEU A 54 22.82 -0.67 -10.79
N PRO A 55 23.35 -0.53 -12.03
CA PRO A 55 23.73 0.76 -12.60
C PRO A 55 22.52 1.67 -12.74
N LYS A 56 22.65 2.91 -12.24
CA LYS A 56 21.57 3.89 -12.22
C LYS A 56 21.43 4.57 -13.58
N LEU A 57 20.20 4.68 -14.10
CA LEU A 57 19.88 5.43 -15.31
C LEU A 57 19.98 6.94 -15.05
N ASP A 58 20.49 7.67 -16.05
CA ASP A 58 20.61 9.13 -16.00
C ASP A 58 19.49 9.80 -16.79
N PHE A 59 18.52 10.36 -16.09
CA PHE A 59 17.38 11.06 -16.69
C PHE A 59 17.72 12.46 -17.26
N ALA A 60 18.95 12.96 -17.09
CA ALA A 60 19.44 14.09 -17.89
C ALA A 60 19.57 13.71 -19.37
N SER A 61 19.72 12.43 -19.67
CA SER A 61 19.83 11.93 -21.04
C SER A 61 18.46 11.91 -21.73
N GLU A 62 18.36 12.63 -22.84
CA GLU A 62 17.15 12.56 -23.68
C GLU A 62 16.87 11.14 -24.18
N GLN A 63 17.92 10.34 -24.45
CA GLN A 63 17.78 8.96 -24.87
C GLN A 63 17.14 8.08 -23.81
N VAL A 64 17.44 8.29 -22.51
CA VAL A 64 16.76 7.61 -21.40
C VAL A 64 15.31 8.03 -21.30
N GLN A 65 15.02 9.35 -21.41
CA GLN A 65 13.66 9.85 -21.40
C GLN A 65 12.84 9.29 -22.58
N ASP A 66 13.43 9.25 -23.77
CA ASP A 66 12.79 8.68 -24.96
C ASP A 66 12.49 7.21 -24.77
N ALA A 67 13.48 6.42 -24.33
CA ALA A 67 13.32 4.98 -24.12
C ALA A 67 12.28 4.65 -23.05
N VAL A 68 12.18 5.47 -21.97
CA VAL A 68 11.31 5.18 -20.84
C VAL A 68 9.89 5.70 -21.05
N TYR A 69 9.70 6.99 -21.39
CA TYR A 69 8.36 7.57 -21.38
C TYR A 69 8.04 8.56 -22.53
N ARG A 70 9.04 9.23 -23.16
CA ARG A 70 8.81 10.35 -24.07
C ARG A 70 8.46 9.92 -25.49
N ALA A 71 9.24 9.00 -26.07
CA ALA A 71 9.03 8.56 -27.44
C ALA A 71 7.73 7.74 -27.62
N GLU A 72 7.29 7.64 -28.87
CA GLU A 72 6.05 6.93 -29.22
C GLU A 72 6.14 5.42 -28.94
N ASP A 73 7.33 4.84 -29.06
CA ASP A 73 7.67 3.45 -28.76
C ASP A 73 8.28 3.25 -27.35
N ALA A 74 8.21 4.27 -26.50
CA ALA A 74 8.71 4.21 -25.12
C ALA A 74 8.12 3.02 -24.35
N ILE A 75 8.93 2.42 -23.48
CA ILE A 75 8.57 1.21 -22.74
C ILE A 75 7.26 1.35 -21.97
N LEU A 76 7.04 2.51 -21.30
CA LEU A 76 5.83 2.73 -20.53
C LEU A 76 4.58 2.83 -21.41
N ARG A 77 4.68 3.33 -22.66
CA ARG A 77 3.58 3.36 -23.62
C ARG A 77 3.31 1.98 -24.23
N TYR A 78 4.38 1.24 -24.57
CA TYR A 78 4.31 -0.06 -25.24
C TYR A 78 3.36 -1.03 -24.52
N TRP A 79 3.51 -1.19 -23.20
CA TRP A 79 2.69 -2.12 -22.45
C TRP A 79 1.25 -1.63 -22.20
N MET A 80 1.01 -0.33 -22.29
CA MET A 80 -0.35 0.22 -22.16
C MET A 80 -1.17 0.12 -23.44
N ARG A 81 -0.55 -0.21 -24.57
CA ARG A 81 -1.18 -0.34 -25.89
C ARG A 81 -1.50 -1.80 -26.23
N PRO A 82 -2.39 -2.02 -27.24
CA PRO A 82 -2.64 -3.37 -27.73
C PRO A 82 -1.33 -4.09 -28.15
N PRO A 83 -1.22 -5.40 -27.90
CA PRO A 83 -2.27 -6.30 -27.38
C PRO A 83 -2.35 -6.35 -25.85
N TYR A 84 -1.45 -5.70 -25.11
CA TYR A 84 -1.30 -5.86 -23.66
C TYR A 84 -2.34 -5.07 -22.87
N GLN A 85 -2.45 -3.76 -23.11
CA GLN A 85 -3.43 -2.85 -22.50
C GLN A 85 -3.48 -2.94 -20.98
N ILE A 86 -2.32 -2.85 -20.31
CA ILE A 86 -2.28 -2.82 -18.85
C ILE A 86 -2.97 -1.56 -18.31
N ASP A 87 -3.43 -1.62 -17.05
CA ASP A 87 -4.21 -0.56 -16.41
C ASP A 87 -3.36 0.43 -15.58
N GLY A 88 -2.06 0.21 -15.48
CA GLY A 88 -1.16 1.10 -14.74
C GLY A 88 0.20 0.52 -14.46
N TRP A 89 0.98 1.28 -13.70
CA TRP A 89 2.35 0.95 -13.34
C TRP A 89 2.61 1.17 -11.85
N ARG A 90 3.32 0.23 -11.22
CA ARG A 90 4.03 0.43 -9.96
C ARG A 90 5.47 0.79 -10.30
N PHE A 91 5.97 1.88 -9.75
CA PHE A 91 7.32 2.35 -9.98
C PHE A 91 8.22 2.01 -8.79
N ASP A 92 9.21 1.19 -9.05
CA ASP A 92 10.28 0.86 -8.13
C ASP A 92 11.10 2.11 -7.81
N VAL A 93 11.30 2.40 -6.53
CA VAL A 93 12.07 3.54 -5.98
C VAL A 93 11.90 4.85 -6.77
N ILE A 94 10.68 5.19 -7.17
CA ILE A 94 10.36 6.34 -8.03
C ILE A 94 10.95 7.66 -7.51
N HIS A 95 11.05 7.82 -6.21
CA HIS A 95 11.63 8.98 -5.55
C HIS A 95 13.14 9.17 -5.80
N MET A 96 13.79 8.14 -6.33
CA MET A 96 15.22 8.15 -6.68
C MET A 96 15.49 8.39 -8.16
N LEU A 97 14.46 8.43 -9.01
CA LEU A 97 14.63 8.83 -10.42
C LEU A 97 15.23 10.22 -10.48
N GLY A 98 16.19 10.43 -11.37
CA GLY A 98 16.77 11.77 -11.53
C GLY A 98 18.04 11.79 -12.36
N GLU A 99 18.69 12.93 -12.33
CA GLU A 99 19.77 13.30 -13.20
C GLU A 99 21.14 13.10 -12.55
N ARG A 100 22.15 12.81 -13.36
CA ARG A 100 23.57 12.77 -12.96
C ARG A 100 23.83 11.89 -11.73
N GLY A 101 23.15 10.73 -11.69
CA GLY A 101 23.31 9.80 -10.59
C GLY A 101 22.58 10.19 -9.29
N THR A 102 21.89 11.34 -9.24
CA THR A 102 21.16 11.86 -8.08
C THR A 102 19.64 11.75 -8.29
N ALA A 103 18.83 12.36 -7.40
CA ALA A 103 17.39 12.55 -7.59
C ALA A 103 17.05 13.96 -8.13
N GLU A 104 18.03 14.69 -8.67
CA GLU A 104 17.82 15.99 -9.29
C GLU A 104 16.78 15.87 -10.42
N GLY A 105 15.89 16.86 -10.54
CA GLY A 105 14.83 16.85 -11.56
C GLY A 105 13.67 15.89 -11.31
N ASN A 106 13.72 15.06 -10.25
CA ASN A 106 12.73 14.01 -9.97
C ASN A 106 11.27 14.45 -10.17
N PRO A 107 10.77 15.54 -9.55
CA PRO A 107 9.36 15.92 -9.72
C PRO A 107 8.98 16.22 -11.17
N GLY A 108 9.92 16.73 -11.98
CA GLY A 108 9.73 16.99 -13.41
C GLY A 108 9.53 15.70 -14.19
N HIS A 109 10.41 14.71 -13.97
CA HIS A 109 10.32 13.41 -14.62
C HIS A 109 9.07 12.63 -14.21
N VAL A 110 8.69 12.64 -12.93
CA VAL A 110 7.48 11.95 -12.45
C VAL A 110 6.22 12.59 -13.05
N ARG A 111 6.15 13.93 -13.16
CA ARG A 111 5.05 14.61 -13.87
C ARG A 111 4.99 14.24 -15.34
N ALA A 112 6.14 14.18 -16.01
CA ALA A 112 6.21 13.78 -17.43
C ALA A 112 5.76 12.33 -17.63
N ILE A 113 6.21 11.41 -16.78
CA ILE A 113 5.74 10.02 -16.75
C ILE A 113 4.22 9.97 -16.58
N ARG A 114 3.69 10.63 -15.55
CA ARG A 114 2.23 10.70 -15.34
C ARG A 114 1.51 11.21 -16.59
N HIS A 115 1.97 12.30 -17.16
CA HIS A 115 1.37 12.89 -18.36
C HIS A 115 1.31 11.86 -19.49
N THR A 116 2.42 11.18 -19.76
CA THR A 116 2.51 10.11 -20.76
C THR A 116 1.48 9.01 -20.54
N LEU A 117 1.40 8.49 -19.31
CA LEU A 117 0.48 7.41 -18.97
C LEU A 117 -0.98 7.83 -19.10
N LYS A 118 -1.30 9.06 -18.67
CA LYS A 118 -2.67 9.60 -18.77
C LYS A 118 -3.06 9.94 -20.22
N GLN A 119 -2.11 10.16 -21.12
CA GLN A 119 -2.38 10.26 -22.57
C GLN A 119 -2.79 8.91 -23.17
N GLU A 120 -2.17 7.80 -22.73
CA GLU A 120 -2.53 6.46 -23.20
C GLU A 120 -3.87 5.99 -22.59
N ASN A 121 -4.09 6.25 -21.30
CA ASN A 121 -5.32 5.90 -20.59
C ASN A 121 -5.53 6.86 -19.40
N LEU A 122 -6.60 7.66 -19.44
CA LEU A 122 -6.95 8.60 -18.37
C LEU A 122 -7.12 7.92 -17.01
N ASP A 123 -7.55 6.66 -16.99
CA ASP A 123 -7.75 5.86 -15.79
C ASP A 123 -6.49 5.08 -15.37
N ALA A 124 -5.35 5.21 -16.09
CA ALA A 124 -4.12 4.54 -15.73
C ALA A 124 -3.72 4.85 -14.28
N TYR A 125 -3.38 3.82 -13.52
CA TYR A 125 -2.95 3.99 -12.14
C TYR A 125 -1.44 4.19 -12.07
N VAL A 126 -1.00 5.29 -11.45
CA VAL A 126 0.40 5.63 -11.21
C VAL A 126 0.69 5.41 -9.74
N LEU A 127 1.37 4.30 -9.43
CA LEU A 127 1.68 3.86 -8.07
C LEU A 127 3.19 3.98 -7.82
N GLY A 128 3.59 4.76 -6.82
CA GLY A 128 4.98 4.87 -6.41
C GLY A 128 5.34 3.99 -5.23
N GLU A 129 6.58 3.52 -5.18
CA GLU A 129 7.13 2.88 -4.00
C GLU A 129 7.80 3.91 -3.09
N HIS A 130 7.28 4.03 -1.84
CA HIS A 130 7.83 4.90 -0.80
C HIS A 130 7.72 4.24 0.57
N PHE A 131 8.86 3.91 1.19
CA PHE A 131 8.90 3.40 2.58
C PHE A 131 8.68 4.49 3.63
N PHE A 132 8.71 5.75 3.22
CA PHE A 132 8.61 6.93 4.06
C PHE A 132 7.40 7.79 3.65
N GLU A 133 7.28 8.96 4.23
CA GLU A 133 6.23 9.92 3.96
C GLU A 133 6.31 10.41 2.50
N ALA A 134 5.22 10.22 1.74
CA ALA A 134 5.17 10.43 0.29
C ALA A 134 4.28 11.59 -0.15
N SER A 135 3.82 12.46 0.77
CA SER A 135 2.82 13.48 0.45
C SER A 135 3.23 14.41 -0.68
N GLN A 136 4.52 14.72 -0.83
CA GLN A 136 5.00 15.60 -1.89
C GLN A 136 4.74 15.06 -3.32
N TRP A 137 4.68 13.74 -3.50
CA TRP A 137 4.35 13.10 -4.79
C TRP A 137 2.85 12.90 -4.99
N LEU A 138 2.05 13.06 -3.94
CA LEU A 138 0.61 12.74 -3.89
C LEU A 138 -0.29 13.98 -4.01
N GLN A 139 0.22 15.10 -4.51
CA GLN A 139 -0.55 16.35 -4.64
C GLN A 139 -1.44 16.41 -5.89
N GLY A 140 -1.56 15.31 -6.63
CA GLY A 140 -2.47 15.17 -7.77
C GLY A 140 -1.81 15.35 -9.14
N ASP A 141 -0.56 15.75 -9.18
CA ASP A 141 0.20 16.04 -10.41
C ASP A 141 1.33 15.04 -10.71
N GLN A 142 1.64 14.13 -9.79
CA GLN A 142 2.70 13.14 -9.93
C GLN A 142 2.14 11.72 -9.82
N GLU A 143 1.87 11.22 -8.63
CA GLU A 143 1.35 9.87 -8.38
C GLU A 143 -0.14 9.90 -8.02
N ASP A 144 -0.88 8.83 -8.34
CA ASP A 144 -2.24 8.64 -7.87
C ASP A 144 -2.24 8.11 -6.43
N GLY A 145 -1.34 7.19 -6.12
CA GLY A 145 -1.14 6.59 -4.81
C GLY A 145 0.28 6.12 -4.61
N ALA A 146 0.65 5.87 -3.37
CA ALA A 146 1.90 5.24 -2.98
C ALA A 146 1.64 3.86 -2.35
N MET A 147 2.62 2.95 -2.42
CA MET A 147 2.66 1.81 -1.49
C MET A 147 2.72 2.40 -0.08
N ASN A 148 1.61 2.31 0.64
CA ASN A 148 1.35 3.11 1.84
C ASN A 148 2.02 2.53 3.09
N TYR A 149 3.34 2.43 3.06
CA TYR A 149 4.11 1.98 4.21
C TYR A 149 3.96 2.95 5.39
N TYR A 150 4.26 4.23 5.19
CA TYR A 150 4.25 5.23 6.26
C TYR A 150 2.86 5.47 6.83
N GLY A 151 1.84 5.57 5.98
CA GLY A 151 0.48 5.94 6.39
C GLY A 151 -0.40 4.75 6.77
N PHE A 152 0.07 3.49 6.59
CA PHE A 152 -0.70 2.31 6.96
C PHE A 152 0.16 1.16 7.50
N ALA A 153 1.11 0.61 6.72
CA ALA A 153 1.84 -0.60 7.11
C ALA A 153 2.61 -0.41 8.43
N HIS A 154 3.39 0.66 8.55
CA HIS A 154 4.22 0.92 9.74
C HIS A 154 3.39 1.15 11.01
N PRO A 155 2.35 2.02 11.02
CA PRO A 155 1.52 2.18 12.20
C PRO A 155 0.75 0.90 12.59
N ILE A 156 0.29 0.10 11.62
CA ILE A 156 -0.38 -1.17 11.91
C ILE A 156 0.62 -2.20 12.48
N ARG A 157 1.85 -2.26 11.95
CA ARG A 157 2.93 -3.10 12.48
C ARG A 157 3.26 -2.70 13.93
N ALA A 158 3.48 -1.42 14.18
CA ALA A 158 3.76 -0.91 15.53
C ALA A 158 2.62 -1.25 16.51
N PHE A 159 1.36 -1.13 16.06
CA PHE A 159 0.19 -1.38 16.89
C PHE A 159 -0.05 -2.86 17.16
N LEU A 160 0.03 -3.74 16.16
CA LEU A 160 -0.32 -5.16 16.30
C LEU A 160 0.89 -6.06 16.57
N ALA A 161 2.02 -5.83 15.88
CA ALA A 161 3.21 -6.66 16.03
C ALA A 161 4.21 -6.10 17.07
N GLY A 162 4.07 -4.84 17.49
CA GLY A 162 4.97 -4.22 18.46
C GLY A 162 6.38 -4.00 17.93
N GLN A 163 6.52 -3.76 16.62
CA GLN A 163 7.80 -3.55 15.94
C GLN A 163 7.74 -2.33 15.02
N ASP A 164 8.82 -1.57 14.95
CA ASP A 164 9.01 -0.50 13.98
C ASP A 164 9.44 -1.03 12.59
N ILE A 165 9.72 -0.11 11.66
CA ILE A 165 10.18 -0.45 10.30
C ILE A 165 11.50 -1.22 10.29
N ALA A 166 12.38 -0.96 11.25
CA ALA A 166 13.69 -1.62 11.40
C ALA A 166 13.61 -2.87 12.30
N TYR A 167 12.39 -3.32 12.61
CA TYR A 167 12.12 -4.47 13.48
C TYR A 167 12.52 -4.27 14.96
N HIS A 168 12.77 -3.04 15.39
CA HIS A 168 13.01 -2.76 16.80
C HIS A 168 11.69 -2.76 17.57
N PRO A 169 11.70 -3.19 18.87
CA PRO A 169 10.50 -3.15 19.70
C PRO A 169 9.96 -1.74 19.88
N ILE A 170 8.68 -1.57 19.63
CA ILE A 170 7.94 -0.32 19.86
C ILE A 170 6.57 -0.66 20.44
N LYS A 171 6.04 0.21 21.31
CA LYS A 171 4.68 0.07 21.84
C LYS A 171 3.93 1.36 21.61
N ILE A 172 2.87 1.30 20.85
CA ILE A 172 1.94 2.42 20.67
C ILE A 172 0.55 2.02 21.13
N SER A 173 -0.18 2.95 21.71
CA SER A 173 -1.61 2.82 22.02
C SER A 173 -2.46 2.96 20.76
N ALA A 174 -3.75 2.63 20.85
CA ALA A 174 -4.68 2.93 19.76
C ALA A 174 -4.89 4.44 19.55
N ALA A 175 -4.69 5.26 20.57
CA ALA A 175 -4.71 6.72 20.45
C ALA A 175 -3.50 7.24 19.64
N GLU A 176 -2.32 6.68 19.86
CA GLU A 176 -1.11 7.01 19.07
C GLU A 176 -1.23 6.48 17.64
N LEU A 177 -1.79 5.28 17.44
CA LEU A 177 -2.14 4.77 16.10
C LEU A 177 -3.04 5.75 15.36
N ASP A 178 -4.13 6.20 15.99
CA ASP A 178 -5.07 7.16 15.40
C ASP A 178 -4.39 8.48 15.03
N THR A 179 -3.53 8.98 15.90
CA THR A 179 -2.73 10.19 15.65
C THR A 179 -1.84 10.02 14.43
N TRP A 180 -1.08 8.92 14.35
CA TRP A 180 -0.21 8.64 13.20
C TRP A 180 -1.02 8.55 11.89
N LEU A 181 -2.09 7.75 11.89
CA LEU A 181 -2.96 7.57 10.73
C LEU A 181 -3.60 8.89 10.26
N LYS A 182 -4.01 9.77 11.19
CA LYS A 182 -4.56 11.10 10.87
C LYS A 182 -3.52 12.02 10.30
N LEU A 183 -2.33 12.10 10.89
CA LEU A 183 -1.24 12.94 10.41
C LEU A 183 -0.80 12.54 9.00
N ALA A 184 -0.66 11.24 8.75
CA ALA A 184 -0.30 10.74 7.42
C ALA A 184 -1.34 11.13 6.35
N ARG A 185 -2.63 11.14 6.69
CA ARG A 185 -3.69 11.56 5.77
C ARG A 185 -3.80 13.07 5.60
N ALA A 186 -3.48 13.86 6.63
CA ALA A 186 -3.71 15.30 6.64
C ALA A 186 -2.99 16.05 5.50
N HIS A 187 -1.87 15.52 5.02
CA HIS A 187 -1.05 16.10 3.95
C HIS A 187 -1.38 15.55 2.56
N VAL A 188 -2.37 14.64 2.44
CA VAL A 188 -2.72 13.99 1.17
C VAL A 188 -4.13 14.38 0.75
N PRO A 189 -4.36 14.90 -0.47
CA PRO A 189 -5.69 15.18 -0.98
C PRO A 189 -6.61 13.97 -0.92
N PHE A 190 -7.89 14.17 -0.63
CA PHE A 190 -8.84 13.08 -0.39
C PHE A 190 -8.89 12.06 -1.54
N LYS A 191 -8.85 12.52 -2.79
CA LYS A 191 -8.80 11.64 -3.96
C LYS A 191 -7.59 10.69 -3.90
N ASN A 192 -6.42 11.20 -3.52
CA ASN A 192 -5.20 10.42 -3.39
C ASN A 192 -5.23 9.54 -2.13
N GLN A 193 -5.93 9.95 -1.04
CA GLN A 193 -6.16 9.06 0.11
C GLN A 193 -6.93 7.79 -0.29
N LEU A 194 -7.94 7.91 -1.17
CA LEU A 194 -8.70 6.78 -1.68
C LEU A 194 -7.85 5.84 -2.57
N ALA A 195 -6.84 6.40 -3.22
CA ALA A 195 -5.95 5.68 -4.13
C ALA A 195 -4.68 5.14 -3.46
N GLN A 196 -4.41 5.45 -2.18
CA GLN A 196 -3.29 4.86 -1.45
C GLN A 196 -3.35 3.34 -1.47
N PHE A 197 -2.22 2.69 -1.75
CA PHE A 197 -2.11 1.23 -1.82
C PHE A 197 -1.71 0.70 -0.44
N ASN A 198 -2.71 0.43 0.41
CA ASN A 198 -2.50 -0.06 1.77
C ASN A 198 -2.02 -1.51 1.74
N LEU A 199 -0.99 -1.82 2.51
CA LEU A 199 -0.41 -3.15 2.60
C LEU A 199 -0.03 -3.46 4.06
N LEU A 200 0.07 -4.73 4.41
CA LEU A 200 0.60 -5.19 5.70
C LEU A 200 2.09 -5.52 5.56
N ASP A 201 2.45 -6.11 4.44
CA ASP A 201 3.77 -6.59 4.06
C ASP A 201 3.92 -6.59 2.53
N SER A 202 5.08 -7.02 2.06
CA SER A 202 5.41 -7.11 0.63
C SER A 202 6.56 -8.10 0.41
N HIS A 203 7.06 -8.17 -0.83
CA HIS A 203 8.26 -8.92 -1.19
C HIS A 203 9.57 -8.35 -0.59
N ASP A 204 9.53 -7.15 0.02
CA ASP A 204 10.69 -6.48 0.62
C ASP A 204 10.66 -6.51 2.16
N THR A 205 9.64 -7.13 2.75
CA THR A 205 9.49 -7.20 4.21
C THR A 205 9.17 -8.62 4.66
N ALA A 206 9.42 -8.93 5.93
CA ALA A 206 8.90 -10.16 6.51
C ALA A 206 7.36 -10.17 6.43
N ARG A 207 6.78 -11.36 6.25
CA ARG A 207 5.33 -11.54 6.23
C ARG A 207 4.70 -11.14 7.55
N PHE A 208 3.53 -10.52 7.47
CA PHE A 208 2.91 -9.93 8.67
C PHE A 208 2.53 -11.00 9.70
N LEU A 209 2.06 -12.16 9.26
CA LEU A 209 1.78 -13.30 10.15
C LEU A 209 3.03 -13.75 10.92
N HIS A 210 4.20 -13.79 10.26
CA HIS A 210 5.48 -14.07 10.91
C HIS A 210 5.81 -13.03 11.99
N LEU A 211 5.62 -11.74 11.71
CA LEU A 211 5.85 -10.67 12.68
C LEU A 211 4.90 -10.73 13.89
N LEU A 212 3.74 -11.33 13.73
CA LEU A 212 2.76 -11.56 14.79
C LEU A 212 3.07 -12.81 15.64
N GLY A 213 4.12 -13.57 15.32
CA GLY A 213 4.43 -14.86 15.98
C GLY A 213 3.39 -15.92 15.67
N GLU A 214 2.90 -15.97 14.45
CA GLU A 214 1.89 -16.91 13.95
C GLU A 214 0.50 -16.76 14.65
N ASP A 215 0.23 -15.59 15.26
CA ASP A 215 -1.05 -15.32 15.90
C ASP A 215 -2.14 -15.00 14.87
N ARG A 216 -2.94 -16.02 14.54
CA ARG A 216 -4.08 -15.89 13.61
C ARG A 216 -5.08 -14.80 14.02
N SER A 217 -5.37 -14.67 15.31
CA SER A 217 -6.36 -13.69 15.77
C SER A 217 -5.91 -12.27 15.49
N ARG A 218 -4.62 -11.96 15.71
CA ARG A 218 -4.04 -10.68 15.34
C ARG A 218 -3.96 -10.48 13.82
N MET A 219 -3.70 -11.55 13.04
CA MET A 219 -3.73 -11.46 11.58
C MET A 219 -5.15 -11.14 11.06
N MET A 220 -6.18 -11.72 11.66
CA MET A 220 -7.58 -11.38 11.35
C MET A 220 -7.91 -9.92 11.70
N LEU A 221 -7.36 -9.38 12.80
CA LEU A 221 -7.45 -7.94 13.11
C LEU A 221 -6.79 -7.09 12.03
N ALA A 222 -5.57 -7.45 11.62
CA ALA A 222 -4.83 -6.75 10.58
C ALA A 222 -5.57 -6.76 9.24
N ALA A 223 -6.08 -7.91 8.82
CA ALA A 223 -6.90 -8.07 7.62
C ALA A 223 -8.18 -7.22 7.68
N THR A 224 -8.81 -7.14 8.86
CA THR A 224 -10.00 -6.29 9.03
C THR A 224 -9.64 -4.81 8.84
N LEU A 225 -8.56 -4.34 9.44
CA LEU A 225 -8.08 -2.97 9.24
C LEU A 225 -7.71 -2.72 7.79
N LEU A 226 -6.97 -3.62 7.15
CA LEU A 226 -6.55 -3.51 5.74
C LEU A 226 -7.76 -3.34 4.79
N LEU A 227 -8.76 -4.18 4.92
CA LEU A 227 -9.90 -4.23 4.01
C LEU A 227 -11.00 -3.21 4.30
N THR A 228 -10.96 -2.54 5.46
CA THR A 228 -11.97 -1.55 5.85
C THR A 228 -11.45 -0.12 5.95
N TYR A 229 -10.14 0.07 6.13
CA TYR A 229 -9.55 1.41 6.20
C TYR A 229 -9.65 2.14 4.85
N ILE A 230 -9.49 3.48 4.87
CA ILE A 230 -9.48 4.31 3.66
C ILE A 230 -8.25 3.98 2.81
N GLY A 231 -8.43 3.86 1.50
CA GLY A 231 -7.42 3.46 0.54
C GLY A 231 -7.80 2.17 -0.20
N THR A 232 -6.90 1.70 -1.04
CA THR A 232 -7.03 0.46 -1.81
C THR A 232 -6.23 -0.63 -1.11
N PRO A 233 -6.84 -1.70 -0.61
CA PRO A 233 -6.13 -2.77 0.07
C PRO A 233 -5.33 -3.62 -0.92
N SER A 234 -4.11 -3.95 -0.54
CA SER A 234 -3.24 -4.92 -1.19
C SER A 234 -3.07 -6.15 -0.31
N ILE A 235 -3.31 -7.31 -0.85
CA ILE A 235 -3.04 -8.59 -0.20
C ILE A 235 -1.77 -9.13 -0.84
N TYR A 236 -0.68 -9.26 -0.06
CA TYR A 236 0.49 -9.96 -0.54
C TYR A 236 0.14 -11.45 -0.69
N TYR A 237 0.43 -12.03 -1.85
CA TYR A 237 -0.01 -13.39 -2.16
C TYR A 237 0.33 -14.38 -1.04
N GLY A 238 -0.64 -15.19 -0.65
CA GLY A 238 -0.49 -16.19 0.40
C GLY A 238 -0.86 -15.72 1.80
N ASP A 239 -0.96 -14.42 2.08
CA ASP A 239 -1.42 -13.92 3.39
C ASP A 239 -2.83 -14.42 3.69
N GLU A 240 -3.68 -14.47 2.67
CA GLU A 240 -5.07 -14.92 2.77
C GLU A 240 -5.21 -16.40 3.12
N VAL A 241 -4.15 -17.18 2.95
CA VAL A 241 -4.13 -18.62 3.28
C VAL A 241 -3.18 -18.95 4.44
N GLY A 242 -2.61 -17.92 5.09
CA GLY A 242 -1.74 -18.07 6.25
C GLY A 242 -0.29 -18.42 5.92
N LEU A 243 0.18 -18.05 4.72
CA LEU A 243 1.60 -18.22 4.37
C LEU A 243 2.45 -17.30 5.23
N SER A 244 3.44 -17.87 5.90
CA SER A 244 4.41 -17.18 6.76
C SER A 244 5.80 -17.17 6.12
N GLY A 245 6.67 -16.25 6.57
CA GLY A 245 8.06 -16.16 6.14
C GLY A 245 8.76 -14.95 6.74
N GLY A 246 10.04 -15.11 7.06
CA GLY A 246 10.92 -14.03 7.55
C GLY A 246 11.29 -13.04 6.45
N ASN A 247 12.38 -12.30 6.66
CA ASN A 247 12.87 -11.31 5.69
C ASN A 247 13.24 -11.96 4.34
N ASP A 248 13.34 -11.12 3.30
CA ASP A 248 13.79 -11.54 1.97
C ASP A 248 15.08 -12.40 2.07
N PRO A 249 15.16 -13.55 1.36
CA PRO A 249 14.20 -14.09 0.38
C PRO A 249 13.07 -14.97 0.96
N ASP A 250 13.03 -15.21 2.28
CA ASP A 250 12.10 -16.16 2.90
C ASP A 250 10.62 -15.72 2.80
N CYS A 251 10.35 -14.41 2.77
CA CYS A 251 9.01 -13.86 2.52
C CYS A 251 8.46 -14.21 1.12
N ARG A 252 9.33 -14.60 0.17
CA ARG A 252 8.97 -14.91 -1.23
C ARG A 252 8.76 -16.40 -1.50
N ARG A 253 8.39 -17.18 -0.47
CA ARG A 253 8.04 -18.61 -0.63
C ARG A 253 6.95 -18.78 -1.67
N CYS A 254 6.98 -19.89 -2.42
CA CYS A 254 5.94 -20.22 -3.40
C CYS A 254 4.56 -20.32 -2.75
N PHE A 255 3.53 -19.91 -3.51
CA PHE A 255 2.15 -20.06 -3.06
C PHE A 255 1.80 -21.56 -2.87
N PRO A 256 1.21 -21.95 -1.74
CA PRO A 256 0.83 -23.33 -1.47
C PRO A 256 -0.46 -23.67 -2.24
N TRP A 257 -0.32 -24.28 -3.42
CA TRP A 257 -1.48 -24.64 -4.27
C TRP A 257 -2.32 -25.77 -3.72
N ASP A 258 -1.78 -26.58 -2.79
CA ASP A 258 -2.55 -27.58 -2.06
C ASP A 258 -3.41 -26.91 -0.98
N SER A 259 -4.69 -26.77 -1.26
CA SER A 259 -5.64 -26.13 -0.34
C SER A 259 -5.81 -26.86 1.00
N THR A 260 -5.35 -28.10 1.14
CA THR A 260 -5.38 -28.82 2.44
C THR A 260 -4.42 -28.21 3.45
N THR A 261 -3.43 -27.45 2.99
CA THR A 261 -2.43 -26.75 3.83
C THR A 261 -2.86 -25.34 4.24
N TRP A 262 -3.99 -24.84 3.73
CA TRP A 262 -4.43 -23.47 3.99
C TRP A 262 -5.02 -23.30 5.39
N ASP A 263 -4.83 -22.12 5.96
CA ASP A 263 -5.65 -21.68 7.09
C ASP A 263 -7.04 -21.25 6.59
N HIS A 264 -7.96 -22.20 6.58
CA HIS A 264 -9.32 -22.00 6.08
C HIS A 264 -10.12 -20.97 6.88
N VAL A 265 -9.81 -20.77 8.17
CA VAL A 265 -10.47 -19.75 9.02
C VAL A 265 -10.04 -18.35 8.57
N LEU A 266 -8.73 -18.17 8.37
CA LEU A 266 -8.17 -16.91 7.88
C LEU A 266 -8.64 -16.63 6.44
N HIS A 267 -8.61 -17.63 5.56
CA HIS A 267 -9.07 -17.52 4.18
C HIS A 267 -10.55 -17.08 4.09
N GLU A 268 -11.43 -17.70 4.89
CA GLU A 268 -12.84 -17.31 4.93
C GLU A 268 -13.03 -15.89 5.47
N HIS A 269 -12.20 -15.45 6.42
CA HIS A 269 -12.22 -14.10 6.93
C HIS A 269 -11.87 -13.07 5.85
N TYR A 270 -10.78 -13.29 5.10
CA TYR A 270 -10.41 -12.45 3.95
C TYR A 270 -11.50 -12.42 2.87
N ARG A 271 -12.03 -13.59 2.53
CA ARG A 271 -13.11 -13.72 1.54
C ARG A 271 -14.34 -12.88 1.94
N ARG A 272 -14.74 -12.98 3.19
CA ARG A 272 -15.91 -12.26 3.73
C ARG A 272 -15.68 -10.74 3.76
N LEU A 273 -14.53 -10.29 4.22
CA LEU A 273 -14.17 -8.87 4.22
C LEU A 273 -14.14 -8.29 2.79
N THR A 274 -13.59 -9.03 1.84
CA THR A 274 -13.57 -8.65 0.42
C THR A 274 -14.99 -8.51 -0.12
N GLN A 275 -15.89 -9.43 0.23
CA GLN A 275 -17.30 -9.36 -0.16
C GLN A 275 -17.99 -8.13 0.45
N ILE A 276 -17.79 -7.88 1.74
CA ILE A 276 -18.32 -6.70 2.44
C ILE A 276 -17.84 -5.42 1.74
N ARG A 277 -16.54 -5.30 1.46
CA ARG A 277 -15.97 -4.14 0.79
C ARG A 277 -16.57 -3.92 -0.61
N ARG A 278 -16.81 -4.99 -1.36
CA ARG A 278 -17.47 -4.92 -2.68
C ARG A 278 -18.92 -4.43 -2.59
N GLN A 279 -19.63 -4.82 -1.54
CA GLN A 279 -21.05 -4.48 -1.33
C GLN A 279 -21.26 -3.08 -0.73
N ARG A 280 -20.27 -2.56 0.04
CA ARG A 280 -20.37 -1.29 0.75
C ARG A 280 -19.57 -0.18 0.05
N PRO A 281 -20.22 0.74 -0.64
CA PRO A 281 -19.56 1.88 -1.29
C PRO A 281 -18.79 2.77 -0.30
N SER A 282 -19.26 2.90 0.94
CA SER A 282 -18.58 3.65 2.00
C SER A 282 -17.15 3.15 2.25
N LEU A 283 -16.89 1.84 2.23
CA LEU A 283 -15.55 1.28 2.38
C LEU A 283 -14.62 1.60 1.21
N ARG A 284 -15.19 1.84 0.02
CA ARG A 284 -14.41 2.10 -1.20
C ARG A 284 -14.20 3.59 -1.47
N ARG A 285 -15.20 4.44 -1.19
CA ARG A 285 -15.22 5.85 -1.59
C ARG A 285 -15.65 6.80 -0.49
N GLY A 286 -16.07 6.26 0.68
CA GLY A 286 -16.53 7.07 1.81
C GLY A 286 -15.37 7.75 2.53
N ASP A 287 -15.70 8.75 3.32
CA ASP A 287 -14.81 9.36 4.28
C ASP A 287 -14.49 8.42 5.45
N ILE A 288 -13.63 8.86 6.35
CA ILE A 288 -13.27 8.12 7.55
C ILE A 288 -13.28 9.06 8.76
N GLN A 289 -13.95 8.64 9.83
CA GLN A 289 -14.00 9.36 11.09
C GLN A 289 -13.69 8.43 12.24
N THR A 290 -12.73 8.80 13.09
CA THR A 290 -12.47 8.09 14.34
C THR A 290 -13.58 8.38 15.34
N LEU A 291 -14.14 7.31 15.89
CA LEU A 291 -15.19 7.38 16.93
C LEU A 291 -14.63 7.13 18.32
N TYR A 292 -13.57 6.31 18.41
CA TYR A 292 -12.90 6.00 19.68
C TYR A 292 -11.46 5.55 19.43
N ALA A 293 -10.52 6.02 20.24
CA ALA A 293 -9.15 5.54 20.27
C ALA A 293 -8.64 5.55 21.73
N GLY A 294 -8.42 4.37 22.30
CA GLY A 294 -7.95 4.20 23.68
C GLY A 294 -6.56 3.55 23.75
N ALA A 295 -6.33 2.73 24.76
CA ALA A 295 -5.07 2.00 24.90
C ALA A 295 -4.95 0.83 23.89
N HIS A 296 -6.00 0.02 23.78
CA HIS A 296 -6.01 -1.21 23.00
C HIS A 296 -7.10 -1.26 21.93
N SER A 297 -8.07 -0.35 21.97
CA SER A 297 -9.22 -0.38 21.08
C SER A 297 -9.26 0.85 20.19
N TYR A 298 -9.46 0.60 18.90
CA TYR A 298 -9.59 1.60 17.84
C TYR A 298 -10.91 1.41 17.12
N VAL A 299 -11.71 2.48 17.02
CA VAL A 299 -13.01 2.46 16.34
C VAL A 299 -13.14 3.63 15.40
N PHE A 300 -13.55 3.35 14.17
CA PHE A 300 -13.80 4.36 13.15
C PHE A 300 -15.07 4.05 12.36
N ALA A 301 -15.66 5.07 11.80
CA ALA A 301 -16.74 4.97 10.82
C ALA A 301 -16.22 5.26 9.41
N ARG A 302 -16.77 4.56 8.44
CA ARG A 302 -16.70 4.87 7.01
C ARG A 302 -18.10 5.24 6.55
N THR A 303 -18.23 6.41 5.93
CA THR A 303 -19.55 6.94 5.55
C THR A 303 -19.56 7.45 4.11
N LEU A 304 -20.58 7.07 3.37
CA LEU A 304 -20.89 7.61 2.05
C LEU A 304 -22.42 7.74 1.93
N GLN A 305 -22.92 8.96 1.99
CA GLN A 305 -24.36 9.21 2.05
C GLN A 305 -25.02 8.43 3.21
N SER A 306 -26.00 7.56 2.94
CA SER A 306 -26.67 6.71 3.95
C SER A 306 -25.91 5.39 4.25
N ASP A 307 -24.94 5.02 3.41
CA ASP A 307 -24.13 3.81 3.66
C ASP A 307 -23.07 4.09 4.71
N GLN A 308 -23.20 3.45 5.87
CA GLN A 308 -22.29 3.60 7.01
C GLN A 308 -21.79 2.24 7.47
N VAL A 309 -20.49 2.15 7.71
CA VAL A 309 -19.85 0.99 8.31
C VAL A 309 -19.05 1.45 9.53
N VAL A 310 -19.30 0.84 10.69
CA VAL A 310 -18.51 1.06 11.90
C VAL A 310 -17.58 -0.14 12.09
N VAL A 311 -16.28 0.13 12.19
CA VAL A 311 -15.25 -0.89 12.42
C VAL A 311 -14.66 -0.68 13.80
N ALA A 312 -14.69 -1.70 14.63
CA ALA A 312 -14.25 -1.66 16.02
C ALA A 312 -13.25 -2.79 16.29
N CYS A 313 -12.02 -2.43 16.61
CA CYS A 313 -10.92 -3.37 16.88
C CYS A 313 -10.51 -3.30 18.34
N ASN A 314 -10.21 -4.44 18.95
CA ASN A 314 -9.63 -4.57 20.28
C ASN A 314 -8.45 -5.55 20.22
N ARG A 315 -7.22 -5.04 20.40
CA ARG A 315 -6.01 -5.88 20.41
C ARG A 315 -5.64 -6.45 21.78
N HIS A 316 -6.43 -6.14 22.86
CA HIS A 316 -6.15 -6.70 24.17
C HIS A 316 -6.24 -8.22 24.14
N PRO A 317 -5.25 -8.97 24.63
CA PRO A 317 -5.18 -10.42 24.42
C PRO A 317 -6.29 -11.21 25.14
N SER A 318 -6.82 -10.70 26.26
CA SER A 318 -7.74 -11.44 27.12
C SER A 318 -8.98 -10.66 27.58
N GLU A 319 -8.99 -9.33 27.49
CA GLU A 319 -10.08 -8.52 28.02
C GLU A 319 -10.98 -7.96 26.92
N PRO A 320 -12.30 -8.16 26.99
CA PRO A 320 -13.24 -7.46 26.13
C PRO A 320 -13.29 -5.97 26.50
N ARG A 321 -13.74 -5.14 25.57
CA ARG A 321 -13.90 -3.71 25.77
C ARG A 321 -15.34 -3.29 25.47
N THR A 322 -16.05 -2.79 26.48
CA THR A 322 -17.36 -2.16 26.29
C THR A 322 -17.18 -0.64 26.19
N ILE A 323 -17.77 -0.03 25.15
CA ILE A 323 -17.68 1.40 24.87
C ILE A 323 -19.04 1.94 24.43
N SER A 324 -19.25 3.23 24.65
CA SER A 324 -20.36 4.00 24.12
C SER A 324 -19.84 4.95 23.05
N LEU A 325 -20.31 4.79 21.82
CA LEU A 325 -19.84 5.52 20.64
C LEU A 325 -20.82 6.64 20.28
N PRO A 326 -20.37 7.90 20.18
CA PRO A 326 -21.23 9.02 19.82
C PRO A 326 -21.42 9.08 18.29
N LEU A 327 -22.44 8.41 17.76
CA LEU A 327 -22.73 8.38 16.32
C LEU A 327 -23.35 9.68 15.79
N TRP A 328 -23.87 10.53 16.65
CA TRP A 328 -24.37 11.86 16.25
C TRP A 328 -23.27 12.74 15.63
N GLN A 329 -22.00 12.39 15.82
CA GLN A 329 -20.86 13.08 15.21
C GLN A 329 -20.64 12.68 13.74
N THR A 330 -21.26 11.60 13.27
CA THR A 330 -21.12 11.16 11.87
C THR A 330 -22.05 11.95 10.95
N ALA A 331 -21.67 12.13 9.69
CA ALA A 331 -22.43 12.94 8.72
C ALA A 331 -23.84 12.40 8.45
N SER A 332 -24.07 11.09 8.61
CA SER A 332 -25.36 10.42 8.39
C SER A 332 -25.51 9.29 9.41
N PRO A 333 -25.91 9.60 10.67
CA PRO A 333 -26.01 8.59 11.71
C PRO A 333 -27.12 7.59 11.39
N ALA A 334 -26.75 6.33 11.20
CA ALA A 334 -27.70 5.25 11.08
C ALA A 334 -28.33 4.95 12.45
N SER A 335 -29.57 4.46 12.46
CA SER A 335 -30.29 4.09 13.69
C SER A 335 -30.07 2.64 14.11
N ARG A 336 -29.66 1.78 13.19
CA ARG A 336 -29.44 0.34 13.41
C ARG A 336 -28.23 -0.16 12.64
N PHE A 337 -27.56 -1.16 13.27
CA PHE A 337 -26.43 -1.84 12.67
C PHE A 337 -26.57 -3.34 12.84
N THR A 338 -25.98 -4.10 11.91
CA THR A 338 -25.84 -5.56 12.01
C THR A 338 -24.37 -5.92 11.89
N ASP A 339 -23.85 -6.73 12.82
CA ASP A 339 -22.48 -7.25 12.72
C ASP A 339 -22.37 -8.20 11.52
N ALA A 340 -21.43 -7.91 10.65
CA ALA A 340 -21.24 -8.63 9.39
C ALA A 340 -20.81 -10.09 9.59
N PHE A 341 -20.25 -10.45 10.74
CA PHE A 341 -19.70 -11.80 10.97
C PHE A 341 -20.68 -12.73 11.70
N ASN A 342 -21.39 -12.24 12.71
CA ASN A 342 -22.25 -13.07 13.53
C ASN A 342 -23.74 -12.71 13.46
N GLY A 343 -24.09 -11.59 12.80
CA GLY A 343 -25.48 -11.16 12.65
C GLY A 343 -26.08 -10.45 13.87
N ASP A 344 -25.30 -10.16 14.91
CA ASP A 344 -25.75 -9.39 16.06
C ASP A 344 -26.32 -8.03 15.64
N LYS A 345 -27.43 -7.63 16.23
CA LYS A 345 -28.10 -6.36 15.93
C LYS A 345 -27.83 -5.34 17.03
N PHE A 346 -27.58 -4.11 16.62
CA PHE A 346 -27.30 -2.98 17.49
C PHE A 346 -28.22 -1.82 17.15
N GLU A 347 -28.81 -1.21 18.15
CA GLU A 347 -29.62 0.00 18.01
C GLU A 347 -28.90 1.21 18.57
N VAL A 348 -29.05 2.34 17.87
CA VAL A 348 -28.54 3.63 18.33
C VAL A 348 -29.61 4.29 19.20
N VAL A 349 -29.33 4.46 20.49
CA VAL A 349 -30.23 5.07 21.43
C VAL A 349 -29.72 6.45 21.83
N LYS A 350 -30.53 7.49 21.61
CA LYS A 350 -30.12 8.89 21.87
C LYS A 350 -28.77 9.29 21.26
N GLY A 351 -28.51 8.83 20.03
CA GLY A 351 -27.28 9.13 19.31
C GLY A 351 -26.05 8.36 19.80
N GLN A 352 -26.21 7.37 20.67
CA GLN A 352 -25.15 6.54 21.22
C GLN A 352 -25.31 5.08 20.78
N LEU A 353 -24.23 4.46 20.37
CA LEU A 353 -24.12 3.03 20.09
C LEU A 353 -23.34 2.35 21.22
N GLN A 354 -23.98 1.46 21.96
CA GLN A 354 -23.30 0.62 22.96
C GLN A 354 -22.70 -0.61 22.27
N LEU A 355 -21.42 -0.84 22.45
CA LEU A 355 -20.71 -1.91 21.77
C LEU A 355 -19.72 -2.60 22.71
N THR A 356 -19.77 -3.93 22.74
CA THR A 356 -18.73 -4.77 23.36
C THR A 356 -17.89 -5.44 22.26
N ILE A 357 -16.59 -5.18 22.29
CA ILE A 357 -15.61 -5.76 21.37
C ILE A 357 -14.87 -6.86 22.15
N PRO A 358 -14.95 -8.14 21.74
CA PRO A 358 -14.23 -9.22 22.41
C PRO A 358 -12.72 -8.99 22.41
N ALA A 359 -11.97 -9.71 23.23
CA ALA A 359 -10.52 -9.71 23.23
C ALA A 359 -9.97 -10.20 21.87
N SER A 360 -8.82 -9.68 21.44
CA SER A 360 -8.14 -10.03 20.19
C SER A 360 -9.07 -10.17 18.98
N SER A 361 -10.02 -9.23 18.82
CA SER A 361 -11.05 -9.35 17.78
C SER A 361 -11.48 -8.00 17.21
N ALA A 362 -12.23 -8.06 16.12
CA ALA A 362 -12.89 -6.91 15.52
C ALA A 362 -14.39 -7.18 15.31
N ARG A 363 -15.16 -6.10 15.26
CA ARG A 363 -16.54 -6.06 14.77
C ARG A 363 -16.62 -5.15 13.56
N VAL A 364 -17.39 -5.58 12.57
CA VAL A 364 -17.70 -4.79 11.37
C VAL A 364 -19.21 -4.63 11.30
N LEU A 365 -19.69 -3.47 11.69
CA LEU A 365 -21.11 -3.18 11.83
C LEU A 365 -21.60 -2.44 10.57
N LEU A 366 -22.59 -3.01 9.90
CA LEU A 366 -23.17 -2.50 8.66
C LEU A 366 -24.50 -1.80 8.99
N SER A 367 -24.66 -0.56 8.53
CA SER A 367 -25.95 0.16 8.61
C SER A 367 -27.04 -0.59 7.86
N SER A 368 -28.24 -0.59 8.43
CA SER A 368 -29.44 -1.20 7.84
C SER A 368 -30.08 -0.25 6.83
#